data_3cd972c023ca2953f69744b85f35de11
#
_entry.id   3cd972c023ca2953f69744b85f35de11
#
_cell.length_a   1.000
_cell.length_b   1.000
_cell.length_c   1.000
_cell.angle_alpha   90.00
_cell.angle_beta   90.00
_cell.angle_gamma   90.00
#
_symmetry.space_group_name_H-M   'P 1'
#
loop_
_entity.id
_entity.type
_entity.pdbx_description
1 polymer ?
#
loop_
_entity_poly.entity_id
_entity_poly.type
_entity_poly.pdbx_seq_one_letter_code
_entity_poly.pdbx_strand_id
1 'polypeptide(L)'
;MVLDSGVTSRESSHVAPGHEIVTVKTAGVGTLGFGICYDLRFGELFRLMALRGAQILVLPANFTEATGRAHWEVLVRARAIENECYVIAPNQVGKKPRFTAYGHSLIVDPRGKVLAEADGTETGVIYAPIDLDLVSKVRKETFTLQNRREDIYSLCLK
;
A
#
# COMPACT_ATOMS: atom_id res chain seq x y z
N MET A 1 14.63 10.89 5.52
CA MET A 1 14.11 11.64 4.35
C MET A 1 14.50 13.10 4.52
N VAL A 2 15.10 13.72 3.53
CA VAL A 2 15.38 15.17 3.52
C VAL A 2 14.19 15.84 2.83
N LEU A 3 13.53 16.76 3.51
CA LEU A 3 12.45 17.59 2.94
C LEU A 3 13.08 18.77 2.20
N ASP A 4 12.35 19.36 1.23
CA ASP A 4 12.81 20.55 0.46
C ASP A 4 13.22 21.73 1.35
N SER A 5 12.77 21.77 2.60
CA SER A 5 13.16 22.75 3.62
C SER A 5 14.52 22.48 4.27
N GLY A 6 15.26 21.43 3.85
CA GLY A 6 16.50 21.01 4.49
C GLY A 6 16.32 20.31 5.85
N VAL A 7 15.10 20.14 6.30
CA VAL A 7 14.78 19.46 7.57
C VAL A 7 14.86 17.94 7.35
N THR A 8 15.74 17.28 8.08
CA THR A 8 15.84 15.83 8.12
C THR A 8 14.76 15.27 9.04
N SER A 9 13.80 14.53 8.47
CA SER A 9 12.83 13.77 9.26
C SER A 9 13.35 12.34 9.45
N ARG A 10 13.53 11.92 10.69
CA ARG A 10 13.94 10.58 11.07
C ARG A 10 12.85 9.95 11.93
N GLU A 11 12.01 9.12 11.32
CA GLU A 11 10.88 8.46 12.00
C GLU A 11 11.35 7.56 13.15
N SER A 12 12.46 6.84 12.95
CA SER A 12 13.08 5.97 13.97
C SER A 12 13.55 6.70 15.25
N SER A 13 13.51 8.03 15.29
CA SER A 13 13.77 8.78 16.53
C SER A 13 12.54 8.81 17.46
N HIS A 14 11.37 8.45 16.97
CA HIS A 14 10.11 8.58 17.72
C HIS A 14 9.24 7.31 17.64
N VAL A 15 9.48 6.43 16.67
CA VAL A 15 8.71 5.23 16.42
C VAL A 15 9.65 4.03 16.37
N ALA A 16 9.39 3.02 17.19
CA ALA A 16 10.10 1.75 17.12
C ALA A 16 9.68 0.98 15.85
N PRO A 17 10.62 0.35 15.13
CA PRO A 17 10.27 -0.47 13.98
C PRO A 17 9.51 -1.74 14.41
N GLY A 18 8.64 -2.22 13.52
CA GLY A 18 8.08 -3.56 13.64
C GLY A 18 9.16 -4.64 13.41
N HIS A 19 8.85 -5.85 13.84
CA HIS A 19 9.81 -6.99 13.77
C HIS A 19 9.33 -8.11 12.85
N GLU A 20 8.12 -7.99 12.27
CA GLU A 20 7.53 -9.04 11.44
C GLU A 20 6.65 -8.48 10.32
N ILE A 21 6.46 -9.28 9.29
CA ILE A 21 5.47 -9.04 8.25
C ILE A 21 4.13 -9.62 8.71
N VAL A 22 3.12 -8.76 8.80
CA VAL A 22 1.81 -9.13 9.32
C VAL A 22 0.85 -9.43 8.17
N THR A 23 0.31 -10.65 8.16
CA THR A 23 -0.86 -11.02 7.37
C THR A 23 -1.90 -11.66 8.28
N VAL A 24 -3.18 -11.31 8.08
CA VAL A 24 -4.29 -11.79 8.90
C VAL A 24 -5.36 -12.41 8.02
N LYS A 25 -5.66 -13.68 8.25
CA LYS A 25 -6.79 -14.34 7.59
C LYS A 25 -8.07 -14.02 8.36
N THR A 26 -9.05 -13.45 7.66
CA THR A 26 -10.33 -13.05 8.23
C THR A 26 -11.47 -13.87 7.65
N ALA A 27 -12.46 -14.20 8.47
CA ALA A 27 -13.66 -14.88 7.99
C ALA A 27 -14.48 -13.95 7.08
N GLY A 28 -14.79 -14.39 5.87
CA GLY A 28 -15.65 -13.67 4.92
C GLY A 28 -15.01 -12.49 4.18
N VAL A 29 -13.79 -12.03 4.57
CA VAL A 29 -13.14 -10.86 3.94
C VAL A 29 -11.86 -11.25 3.18
N GLY A 30 -11.31 -12.45 3.43
CA GLY A 30 -10.06 -12.89 2.83
C GLY A 30 -8.85 -12.64 3.71
N THR A 31 -7.65 -12.67 3.11
CA THR A 31 -6.39 -12.44 3.81
C THR A 31 -5.91 -11.00 3.61
N LEU A 32 -5.70 -10.28 4.70
CA LEU A 32 -5.21 -8.91 4.72
C LEU A 32 -3.70 -8.89 4.94
N GLY A 33 -2.98 -8.01 4.26
CA GLY A 33 -1.59 -7.66 4.52
C GLY A 33 -1.49 -6.21 4.98
N PHE A 34 -0.64 -5.91 5.96
CA PHE A 34 -0.57 -4.57 6.57
C PHE A 34 0.80 -3.93 6.37
N GLY A 35 0.81 -2.75 5.77
CA GLY A 35 1.94 -1.83 5.72
C GLY A 35 1.52 -0.45 6.25
N ILE A 36 2.47 0.38 6.65
CA ILE A 36 2.19 1.70 7.20
C ILE A 36 3.03 2.76 6.48
N CYS A 37 2.37 3.75 5.88
CA CYS A 37 2.95 4.99 5.40
C CYS A 37 4.23 4.80 4.55
N TYR A 38 5.41 4.94 5.15
CA TYR A 38 6.69 4.84 4.47
C TYR A 38 6.94 3.46 3.86
N ASP A 39 6.32 2.41 4.40
CA ASP A 39 6.39 1.05 3.88
C ASP A 39 5.95 0.93 2.41
N LEU A 40 5.09 1.86 1.95
CA LEU A 40 4.68 1.94 0.54
C LEU A 40 5.86 1.95 -0.44
N ARG A 41 7.05 2.38 0.00
CA ARG A 41 8.25 2.47 -0.84
C ARG A 41 8.97 1.13 -1.04
N PHE A 42 8.65 0.13 -0.23
CA PHE A 42 9.32 -1.18 -0.23
C PHE A 42 8.45 -2.25 -0.90
N GLY A 43 8.57 -2.40 -2.22
CA GLY A 43 7.81 -3.38 -3.00
C GLY A 43 7.99 -4.80 -2.48
N GLU A 44 9.17 -5.13 -1.97
CA GLU A 44 9.53 -6.44 -1.41
C GLU A 44 8.62 -6.83 -0.24
N LEU A 45 8.28 -5.88 0.64
CA LEU A 45 7.39 -6.10 1.77
C LEU A 45 6.00 -6.56 1.29
N PHE A 46 5.43 -5.85 0.33
CA PHE A 46 4.10 -6.16 -0.23
C PHE A 46 4.12 -7.46 -1.04
N ARG A 47 5.23 -7.73 -1.73
CA ARG A 47 5.45 -9.00 -2.42
C ARG A 47 5.42 -10.18 -1.45
N LEU A 48 6.10 -10.07 -0.32
CA LEU A 48 6.11 -11.10 0.71
C LEU A 48 4.71 -11.31 1.33
N MET A 49 3.94 -10.24 1.53
CA MET A 49 2.55 -10.35 1.98
C MET A 49 1.68 -11.11 0.96
N ALA A 50 1.80 -10.78 -0.33
CA ALA A 50 1.06 -11.45 -1.40
C ALA A 50 1.43 -12.94 -1.49
N LEU A 51 2.72 -13.29 -1.36
CA LEU A 51 3.21 -14.66 -1.31
C LEU A 51 2.72 -15.44 -0.08
N ARG A 52 2.40 -14.75 1.01
CA ARG A 52 1.74 -15.30 2.19
C ARG A 52 0.21 -15.40 2.05
N GLY A 53 -0.31 -15.14 0.85
CA GLY A 53 -1.72 -15.27 0.52
C GLY A 53 -2.56 -14.01 0.73
N ALA A 54 -1.96 -12.84 1.01
CA ALA A 54 -2.71 -11.60 1.06
C ALA A 54 -3.45 -11.35 -0.26
N GLN A 55 -4.71 -10.96 -0.13
CA GLN A 55 -5.60 -10.60 -1.24
C GLN A 55 -5.94 -9.10 -1.21
N ILE A 56 -5.84 -8.51 -0.03
CA ILE A 56 -6.07 -7.10 0.24
C ILE A 56 -4.88 -6.56 1.02
N LEU A 57 -4.28 -5.50 0.53
CA LEU A 57 -3.21 -4.76 1.20
C LEU A 57 -3.80 -3.50 1.83
N VAL A 58 -3.59 -3.31 3.12
CA VAL A 58 -4.09 -2.16 3.88
C VAL A 58 -2.91 -1.27 4.25
N LEU A 59 -2.98 0.01 3.88
CA LEU A 59 -1.87 0.96 4.00
C LEU A 59 -2.33 2.31 4.56
N PRO A 60 -2.54 2.47 5.87
CA PRO A 60 -2.74 3.78 6.46
C PRO A 60 -1.48 4.64 6.32
N ALA A 61 -1.66 5.92 5.96
CA ALA A 61 -0.56 6.81 5.65
C ALA A 61 -0.81 8.28 6.04
N ASN A 62 0.29 9.04 6.06
CA ASN A 62 0.30 10.49 6.22
C ASN A 62 1.37 11.10 5.31
N PHE A 63 1.12 11.09 3.99
CA PHE A 63 2.03 11.67 3.01
C PHE A 63 1.95 13.20 3.04
N THR A 64 3.09 13.86 2.90
CA THR A 64 3.12 15.31 2.68
C THR A 64 2.58 15.65 1.29
N GLU A 65 2.07 16.86 1.10
CA GLU A 65 1.53 17.30 -0.19
C GLU A 65 2.55 17.13 -1.34
N ALA A 66 3.81 17.53 -1.14
CA ALA A 66 4.85 17.42 -2.16
C ALA A 66 5.11 15.97 -2.58
N THR A 67 5.32 15.07 -1.61
CA THR A 67 5.57 13.66 -1.92
C THR A 67 4.30 12.91 -2.32
N GLY A 68 3.14 13.37 -1.85
CA GLY A 68 1.84 12.83 -2.23
C GLY A 68 1.56 13.04 -3.70
N ARG A 69 1.67 14.27 -4.20
CA ARG A 69 1.48 14.60 -5.61
C ARG A 69 2.38 13.80 -6.55
N ALA A 70 3.64 13.57 -6.15
CA ALA A 70 4.62 12.90 -7.00
C ALA A 70 4.55 11.36 -6.93
N HIS A 71 4.17 10.78 -5.78
CA HIS A 71 4.39 9.36 -5.56
C HIS A 71 3.15 8.57 -5.14
N TRP A 72 2.15 9.18 -4.49
CA TRP A 72 1.10 8.46 -3.78
C TRP A 72 0.32 7.51 -4.69
N GLU A 73 -0.41 8.04 -5.65
CA GLU A 73 -1.25 7.24 -6.54
C GLU A 73 -0.43 6.21 -7.31
N VAL A 74 0.71 6.64 -7.89
CA VAL A 74 1.57 5.77 -8.70
C VAL A 74 2.04 4.56 -7.89
N LEU A 75 2.50 4.77 -6.65
CA LEU A 75 2.99 3.68 -5.81
C LEU A 75 1.84 2.78 -5.32
N VAL A 76 0.71 3.35 -4.91
CA VAL A 76 -0.45 2.56 -4.48
C VAL A 76 -0.93 1.64 -5.61
N ARG A 77 -1.05 2.17 -6.82
CA ARG A 77 -1.42 1.40 -8.01
C ARG A 77 -0.36 0.36 -8.39
N ALA A 78 0.92 0.70 -8.27
CA ALA A 78 2.00 -0.26 -8.50
C ALA A 78 1.89 -1.44 -7.52
N ARG A 79 1.65 -1.19 -6.22
CA ARG A 79 1.46 -2.27 -5.23
C ARG A 79 0.29 -3.17 -5.56
N ALA A 80 -0.80 -2.61 -6.08
CA ALA A 80 -1.96 -3.41 -6.52
C ALA A 80 -1.61 -4.30 -7.71
N ILE A 81 -1.02 -3.72 -8.76
CA ILE A 81 -0.73 -4.42 -10.03
C ILE A 81 0.31 -5.52 -9.82
N GLU A 82 1.46 -5.17 -9.26
CA GLU A 82 2.59 -6.11 -9.14
C GLU A 82 2.33 -7.27 -8.19
N ASN A 83 1.42 -7.09 -7.20
CA ASN A 83 1.07 -8.09 -6.21
C ASN A 83 -0.28 -8.76 -6.47
N GLU A 84 -1.01 -8.32 -7.50
CA GLU A 84 -2.30 -8.87 -7.88
C GLU A 84 -3.29 -8.88 -6.70
N CYS A 85 -3.31 -7.76 -5.95
CA CYS A 85 -4.11 -7.56 -4.74
C CYS A 85 -4.94 -6.29 -4.84
N TYR A 86 -6.06 -6.23 -4.10
CA TYR A 86 -6.65 -4.94 -3.77
C TYR A 86 -5.72 -4.14 -2.87
N VAL A 87 -5.77 -2.81 -2.97
CA VAL A 87 -5.11 -1.92 -2.02
C VAL A 87 -6.13 -0.95 -1.45
N ILE A 88 -6.21 -0.90 -0.13
CA ILE A 88 -7.00 0.07 0.64
C ILE A 88 -6.01 0.98 1.34
N ALA A 89 -5.90 2.22 0.88
CA ALA A 89 -4.87 3.16 1.29
C ALA A 89 -5.48 4.44 1.86
N PRO A 90 -5.92 4.44 3.14
CA PRO A 90 -6.35 5.67 3.81
C PRO A 90 -5.16 6.59 4.05
N ASN A 91 -5.29 7.87 3.67
CA ASN A 91 -4.24 8.87 3.82
C ASN A 91 -4.79 10.11 4.52
N GLN A 92 -4.06 10.62 5.50
CA GLN A 92 -4.48 11.80 6.24
C GLN A 92 -4.54 13.04 5.34
N VAL A 93 -5.45 13.95 5.65
CA VAL A 93 -5.69 15.20 4.93
C VAL A 93 -5.52 16.41 5.85
N GLY A 94 -5.25 17.57 5.27
CA GLY A 94 -5.28 18.86 5.91
C GLY A 94 -3.96 19.27 6.59
N LYS A 95 -3.98 20.49 7.13
CA LYS A 95 -2.80 21.14 7.72
C LYS A 95 -2.35 20.44 9.01
N LYS A 96 -1.07 20.13 9.08
CA LYS A 96 -0.38 19.61 10.26
C LYS A 96 0.61 20.67 10.78
N PRO A 97 1.15 20.55 12.00
CA PRO A 97 2.06 21.57 12.55
C PRO A 97 3.29 21.89 11.68
N ARG A 98 3.77 20.95 10.88
CA ARG A 98 5.01 21.09 10.09
C ARG A 98 4.82 20.93 8.58
N PHE A 99 3.67 20.49 8.09
CA PHE A 99 3.39 20.25 6.68
C PHE A 99 1.89 20.18 6.42
N THR A 100 1.49 20.14 5.16
CA THR A 100 0.13 19.80 4.75
C THR A 100 0.09 18.34 4.30
N ALA A 101 -0.83 17.58 4.88
CA ALA A 101 -1.08 16.20 4.50
C ALA A 101 -1.87 16.16 3.19
N TYR A 102 -1.47 15.25 2.30
CA TYR A 102 -1.93 15.21 0.91
C TYR A 102 -3.39 14.77 0.75
N GLY A 103 -3.88 13.88 1.63
CA GLY A 103 -5.20 13.26 1.45
C GLY A 103 -5.23 12.24 0.32
N HIS A 104 -6.27 12.26 -0.50
CA HIS A 104 -6.44 11.34 -1.62
C HIS A 104 -6.35 9.87 -1.19
N SER A 105 -7.14 9.49 -0.17
CA SER A 105 -7.30 8.06 0.18
C SER A 105 -7.79 7.27 -1.03
N LEU A 106 -7.25 6.08 -1.27
CA LEU A 106 -7.52 5.29 -2.47
C LEU A 106 -8.01 3.89 -2.14
N ILE A 107 -8.92 3.37 -2.95
CA ILE A 107 -9.19 1.94 -3.08
C ILE A 107 -8.89 1.54 -4.53
N VAL A 108 -7.98 0.58 -4.70
CA VAL A 108 -7.48 0.15 -6.00
C VAL A 108 -7.69 -1.34 -6.18
N ASP A 109 -8.12 -1.78 -7.36
CA ASP A 109 -8.30 -3.18 -7.70
C ASP A 109 -6.97 -3.86 -8.12
N PRO A 110 -6.93 -5.20 -8.23
CA PRO A 110 -5.73 -5.95 -8.64
C PRO A 110 -5.19 -5.62 -10.04
N ARG A 111 -5.95 -4.93 -10.87
CA ARG A 111 -5.53 -4.44 -12.20
C ARG A 111 -4.99 -3.00 -12.16
N GLY A 112 -4.96 -2.37 -10.98
CA GLY A 112 -4.52 -0.99 -10.81
C GLY A 112 -5.59 0.06 -11.14
N LYS A 113 -6.85 -0.35 -11.31
CA LYS A 113 -7.95 0.59 -11.48
C LYS A 113 -8.32 1.20 -10.13
N VAL A 114 -8.35 2.52 -10.06
CA VAL A 114 -8.90 3.24 -8.90
C VAL A 114 -10.40 3.06 -8.88
N LEU A 115 -10.90 2.42 -7.83
CA LEU A 115 -12.34 2.17 -7.62
C LEU A 115 -13.01 3.29 -6.86
N ALA A 116 -12.29 3.89 -5.92
CA ALA A 116 -12.71 5.07 -5.18
C ALA A 116 -11.51 5.91 -4.76
N GLU A 117 -11.70 7.22 -4.78
CA GLU A 117 -10.72 8.21 -4.33
C GLU A 117 -11.42 9.23 -3.45
N ALA A 118 -10.81 9.59 -2.32
CA ALA A 118 -11.27 10.69 -1.49
C ALA A 118 -10.78 12.02 -2.06
N ASP A 119 -11.56 13.06 -1.84
CA ASP A 119 -11.10 14.43 -1.99
C ASP A 119 -9.86 14.69 -1.11
N GLY A 120 -8.89 15.42 -1.62
CA GLY A 120 -7.68 15.80 -0.89
C GLY A 120 -7.87 16.92 0.13
N THR A 121 -9.07 17.47 0.30
CA THR A 121 -9.35 18.67 1.11
C THR A 121 -10.10 18.38 2.39
N GLU A 122 -10.96 17.37 2.42
CA GLU A 122 -11.85 17.08 3.55
C GLU A 122 -11.65 15.67 4.12
N THR A 123 -12.02 15.50 5.38
CA THR A 123 -12.11 14.17 6.00
C THR A 123 -13.40 13.50 5.58
N GLY A 124 -13.31 12.20 5.25
CA GLY A 124 -14.48 11.46 4.79
C GLY A 124 -14.25 9.97 4.75
N VAL A 125 -15.25 9.25 4.26
CA VAL A 125 -15.20 7.80 4.05
C VAL A 125 -15.51 7.52 2.58
N ILE A 126 -14.71 6.66 1.98
CA ILE A 126 -14.93 6.14 0.62
C ILE A 126 -15.27 4.67 0.66
N TYR A 127 -16.04 4.20 -0.30
CA TYR A 127 -16.50 2.83 -0.39
C TYR A 127 -16.26 2.27 -1.79
N ALA A 128 -15.89 1.00 -1.88
CA ALA A 128 -15.85 0.26 -3.12
C ALA A 128 -16.22 -1.21 -2.86
N PRO A 129 -16.86 -1.89 -3.79
CA PRO A 129 -17.05 -3.33 -3.72
C PRO A 129 -15.71 -4.04 -3.93
N ILE A 130 -15.48 -5.10 -3.17
CA ILE A 130 -14.32 -6.00 -3.32
C ILE A 130 -14.84 -7.37 -3.74
N ASP A 131 -14.34 -7.84 -4.87
CA ASP A 131 -14.58 -9.19 -5.40
C ASP A 131 -13.28 -10.01 -5.31
N LEU A 132 -13.22 -10.97 -4.39
CA LEU A 132 -12.04 -11.81 -4.22
C LEU A 132 -11.82 -12.79 -5.38
N ASP A 133 -12.86 -13.09 -6.16
CA ASP A 133 -12.72 -13.89 -7.36
C ASP A 133 -11.93 -13.15 -8.44
N LEU A 134 -12.00 -11.82 -8.47
CA LEU A 134 -11.14 -11.01 -9.34
C LEU A 134 -9.65 -11.19 -9.02
N VAL A 135 -9.26 -11.29 -7.75
CA VAL A 135 -7.88 -11.60 -7.35
C VAL A 135 -7.44 -12.93 -7.94
N SER A 136 -8.28 -13.96 -7.76
CA SER A 136 -8.01 -15.31 -8.26
C SER A 136 -7.92 -15.34 -9.79
N LYS A 137 -8.77 -14.58 -10.46
CA LYS A 137 -8.78 -14.43 -11.92
C LYS A 137 -7.51 -13.74 -12.43
N VAL A 138 -7.16 -12.59 -11.86
CA VAL A 138 -5.95 -11.84 -12.27
C VAL A 138 -4.70 -12.69 -12.10
N ARG A 139 -4.55 -13.39 -10.97
CA ARG A 139 -3.41 -14.29 -10.72
C ARG A 139 -3.27 -15.42 -11.74
N LYS A 140 -4.39 -15.90 -12.29
CA LYS A 140 -4.41 -16.92 -13.36
C LYS A 140 -4.17 -16.35 -14.76
N GLU A 141 -4.37 -15.05 -14.96
CA GLU A 141 -4.19 -14.41 -16.26
C GLU A 141 -2.78 -13.82 -16.44
N THR A 142 -2.22 -13.23 -15.40
CA THR A 142 -0.95 -12.49 -15.47
C THR A 142 0.26 -13.29 -15.02
N PHE A 143 0.06 -14.26 -14.11
CA PHE A 143 1.11 -15.14 -13.56
C PHE A 143 2.28 -14.40 -12.91
N THR A 144 2.10 -13.15 -12.46
CA THR A 144 3.19 -12.32 -11.93
C THR A 144 3.83 -12.93 -10.69
N LEU A 145 3.02 -13.55 -9.81
CA LEU A 145 3.53 -14.18 -8.60
C LEU A 145 4.24 -15.52 -8.91
N GLN A 146 3.75 -16.28 -9.91
CA GLN A 146 4.25 -17.62 -10.25
C GLN A 146 5.53 -17.58 -11.10
N ASN A 147 5.64 -16.59 -12.00
CA ASN A 147 6.74 -16.49 -12.96
C ASN A 147 8.00 -15.82 -12.39
N ARG A 148 8.08 -15.67 -11.07
CA ARG A 148 9.31 -15.16 -10.44
C ARG A 148 10.45 -16.17 -10.63
N ARG A 149 11.62 -15.62 -10.89
CA ARG A 149 12.85 -16.39 -11.12
C ARG A 149 13.53 -16.74 -9.79
N GLU A 150 12.89 -17.65 -9.02
CA GLU A 150 13.43 -18.12 -7.72
C GLU A 150 14.73 -18.90 -7.85
N ASP A 151 15.04 -19.34 -9.07
CA ASP A 151 16.32 -19.94 -9.46
C ASP A 151 17.47 -18.90 -9.56
N ILE A 152 17.13 -17.59 -9.69
CA ILE A 152 18.13 -16.51 -9.80
C ILE A 152 18.16 -15.63 -8.54
N TYR A 153 17.00 -15.35 -7.93
CA TYR A 153 16.90 -14.53 -6.73
C TYR A 153 15.82 -15.06 -5.79
N SER A 154 15.97 -14.83 -4.51
CA SER A 154 14.98 -15.18 -3.51
C SER A 154 14.62 -14.00 -2.62
N LEU A 155 13.35 -13.91 -2.24
CA LEU A 155 12.86 -13.06 -1.16
C LEU A 155 12.68 -13.93 0.07
N CYS A 156 13.48 -13.72 1.10
CA CYS A 156 13.41 -14.47 2.34
C CYS A 156 13.25 -13.53 3.54
N LEU A 157 12.55 -14.03 4.56
CA LEU A 157 12.52 -13.42 5.88
C LEU A 157 13.76 -13.85 6.65
N LYS A 158 14.28 -12.94 7.46
CA LYS A 158 15.35 -13.25 8.42
C LYS A 158 14.76 -13.77 9.72
#